data_ed15343304f8890ab25f6ce71480cc22
#
_entry.id   ed15343304f8890ab25f6ce71480cc22
#
_cell.length_a   1.000
_cell.length_b   1.000
_cell.length_c   1.000
_cell.angle_alpha   90.00
_cell.angle_beta   90.00
_cell.angle_gamma   90.00
#
_symmetry.space_group_name_H-M   'P 1'
#
loop_
_entity.id
_entity.type
_entity.pdbx_description
1 polymer ?
#
loop_
_entity_poly.entity_id
_entity_poly.type
_entity_poly.pdbx_seq_one_letter_code
_entity_poly.pdbx_strand_id
1 'polypeptide(L)'
;MRGKKWILGMGVLFISLVLIFGTGLAAEGPIKLGVVFIMSGKMGGYGKHGMQAVQLAMDEINGQGGILGRKVEAIFADDELKVDKGVQITKKFITEDKVDFIIGPTSSGVALAMTDVVEQQRKILVLTQSATNSLTDAKFNRYIFSTLSNAMMHSRAGAYLMASKPYKRWMCIGPGYSYGYESWNSFKDKLKELRPDIEIVGELWPKLTEPDYTSFIQKIIEAKPEAVWSPLWGMDAVTFIKQALPLGIFDKIKFAFPDGAALETLIPLGKDMPNGVFVATRYFFLTPDSAVNRRFVKVYQERFKEYPDYMAEETYAGVYFLKAAIERAGTTDTEKVIAAVEKEPLAWETPEGWKIMRKEDHQVVEDVVWGETAYSEKYGFAILKNMQAIQAEEICRTPDELKAVRSNYEKRLKEQKK
;
A
#
# COMPACT_ATOMS: atom_id res chain seq x y z
N MET A 1 20.77 -55.52 82.06
CA MET A 1 21.60 -54.41 81.55
C MET A 1 20.85 -53.77 80.43
N ARG A 2 20.74 -52.47 80.37
CA ARG A 2 19.74 -51.62 79.71
C ARG A 2 19.77 -51.68 78.19
N GLY A 3 18.59 -52.04 77.57
CA GLY A 3 18.37 -51.93 76.15
C GLY A 3 17.74 -50.57 75.81
N LYS A 4 18.29 -49.84 74.84
CA LYS A 4 17.76 -48.59 74.29
C LYS A 4 16.78 -48.91 73.22
N LYS A 5 15.55 -48.44 73.37
CA LYS A 5 14.48 -48.44 72.29
C LYS A 5 14.73 -47.27 71.36
N TRP A 6 14.81 -47.55 70.07
CA TRP A 6 14.73 -46.52 68.99
C TRP A 6 13.29 -46.35 68.54
N ILE A 7 12.78 -45.12 68.62
CA ILE A 7 11.48 -44.75 68.06
C ILE A 7 11.73 -44.19 66.69
N LEU A 8 11.22 -44.92 65.65
CA LEU A 8 11.15 -44.37 64.30
C LEU A 8 9.99 -43.41 64.20
N GLY A 9 10.23 -42.11 64.04
CA GLY A 9 9.24 -41.13 63.67
C GLY A 9 9.00 -41.16 62.18
N MET A 10 7.80 -41.54 61.74
CA MET A 10 7.31 -41.47 60.38
C MET A 10 6.81 -40.05 60.12
N GLY A 11 7.62 -39.22 59.45
CA GLY A 11 7.20 -37.92 58.96
C GLY A 11 6.31 -38.07 57.73
N VAL A 12 5.06 -37.73 57.85
CA VAL A 12 4.11 -37.63 56.71
C VAL A 12 4.33 -36.31 56.04
N LEU A 13 4.91 -36.35 54.82
CA LEU A 13 5.11 -35.19 53.94
C LEU A 13 3.77 -34.91 53.26
N PHE A 14 3.03 -33.86 53.68
CA PHE A 14 1.90 -33.34 52.94
C PHE A 14 2.38 -32.53 51.74
N ILE A 15 2.35 -33.12 50.53
CA ILE A 15 2.50 -32.39 49.29
C ILE A 15 1.16 -31.71 48.98
N SER A 16 1.07 -30.38 49.28
CA SER A 16 -0.05 -29.55 48.85
C SER A 16 0.05 -29.33 47.34
N LEU A 17 -0.75 -30.06 46.57
CA LEU A 17 -0.94 -29.84 45.14
C LEU A 17 -1.74 -28.56 44.97
N VAL A 18 -1.10 -27.42 44.73
CA VAL A 18 -1.77 -26.17 44.36
C VAL A 18 -2.24 -26.34 42.90
N LEU A 19 -3.50 -26.71 42.73
CA LEU A 19 -4.23 -26.61 41.46
C LEU A 19 -4.42 -25.13 41.17
N ILE A 20 -3.55 -24.55 40.33
CA ILE A 20 -3.77 -23.24 39.71
C ILE A 20 -4.94 -23.46 38.73
N PHE A 21 -6.15 -23.20 39.18
CA PHE A 21 -7.26 -22.95 38.27
C PHE A 21 -6.96 -21.66 37.52
N GLY A 22 -6.28 -21.77 36.37
CA GLY A 22 -6.32 -20.72 35.40
C GLY A 22 -7.77 -20.45 35.08
N THR A 23 -8.27 -19.27 35.49
CA THR A 23 -9.55 -18.76 34.97
C THR A 23 -9.37 -18.66 33.46
N GLY A 24 -9.81 -19.69 32.76
CA GLY A 24 -9.96 -19.65 31.32
C GLY A 24 -10.91 -18.51 30.99
N LEU A 25 -10.39 -17.34 30.68
CA LEU A 25 -11.13 -16.35 29.92
C LEU A 25 -11.69 -17.12 28.72
N ALA A 26 -13.01 -17.19 28.60
CA ALA A 26 -13.66 -17.76 27.43
C ALA A 26 -12.95 -17.14 26.21
N ALA A 27 -12.38 -17.98 25.34
CA ALA A 27 -11.65 -17.48 24.19
C ALA A 27 -12.61 -16.60 23.41
N GLU A 28 -12.32 -15.30 23.34
CA GLU A 28 -13.06 -14.40 22.45
C GLU A 28 -13.04 -15.03 21.06
N GLY A 29 -14.13 -14.90 20.27
CA GLY A 29 -14.22 -15.45 18.91
C GLY A 29 -13.05 -14.97 18.03
N PRO A 30 -12.97 -15.41 16.78
CA PRO A 30 -11.89 -15.02 15.86
C PRO A 30 -11.85 -13.50 15.66
N ILE A 31 -10.68 -12.98 15.32
CA ILE A 31 -10.52 -11.60 14.85
C ILE A 31 -10.95 -11.58 13.40
N LYS A 32 -11.95 -10.75 13.06
CA LYS A 32 -12.54 -10.69 11.73
C LYS A 32 -12.03 -9.50 10.93
N LEU A 33 -11.52 -9.77 9.74
CA LEU A 33 -11.10 -8.75 8.77
C LEU A 33 -12.15 -8.64 7.65
N GLY A 34 -12.63 -7.43 7.38
CA GLY A 34 -13.36 -7.10 6.17
C GLY A 34 -12.36 -6.68 5.08
N VAL A 35 -12.30 -7.38 3.97
CA VAL A 35 -11.34 -7.13 2.89
C VAL A 35 -12.09 -6.71 1.64
N VAL A 36 -11.88 -5.48 1.20
CA VAL A 36 -12.55 -4.90 0.02
C VAL A 36 -11.53 -4.46 -1.01
N PHE A 37 -11.59 -5.04 -2.22
CA PHE A 37 -10.75 -4.69 -3.36
C PHE A 37 -11.56 -4.76 -4.64
N ILE A 38 -10.99 -4.27 -5.75
CA ILE A 38 -11.50 -4.64 -7.07
C ILE A 38 -11.05 -6.07 -7.40
N MET A 39 -11.99 -7.00 -7.53
CA MET A 39 -11.72 -8.41 -7.82
C MET A 39 -12.22 -8.84 -9.20
N SER A 40 -12.87 -7.95 -9.94
CA SER A 40 -13.47 -8.22 -11.26
C SER A 40 -13.04 -7.21 -12.31
N GLY A 41 -13.39 -7.49 -13.58
CA GLY A 41 -13.07 -6.62 -14.71
C GLY A 41 -11.59 -6.55 -15.05
N LYS A 42 -11.20 -5.53 -15.84
CA LYS A 42 -9.83 -5.37 -16.35
C LYS A 42 -8.77 -5.17 -15.26
N MET A 43 -9.16 -4.67 -14.10
CA MET A 43 -8.27 -4.39 -12.97
C MET A 43 -8.36 -5.44 -11.86
N GLY A 44 -9.09 -6.55 -12.09
CA GLY A 44 -9.33 -7.58 -11.07
C GLY A 44 -8.07 -8.28 -10.54
N GLY A 45 -6.97 -8.26 -11.29
CA GLY A 45 -5.66 -8.76 -10.86
C GLY A 45 -5.18 -8.12 -9.57
N TYR A 46 -5.43 -6.82 -9.40
CA TYR A 46 -5.06 -6.09 -8.19
C TYR A 46 -5.70 -6.68 -6.92
N GLY A 47 -7.01 -6.89 -6.95
CA GLY A 47 -7.72 -7.51 -5.83
C GLY A 47 -7.35 -8.96 -5.61
N LYS A 48 -7.06 -9.72 -6.69
CA LYS A 48 -6.56 -11.09 -6.59
C LYS A 48 -5.28 -11.16 -5.77
N HIS A 49 -4.28 -10.34 -6.09
CA HIS A 49 -3.02 -10.29 -5.34
C HIS A 49 -3.22 -9.91 -3.87
N GLY A 50 -4.10 -8.92 -3.59
CA GLY A 50 -4.44 -8.55 -2.22
C GLY A 50 -5.12 -9.69 -1.45
N MET A 51 -6.09 -10.38 -2.07
CA MET A 51 -6.76 -11.53 -1.47
C MET A 51 -5.78 -12.67 -1.16
N GLN A 52 -4.91 -13.01 -2.09
CA GLN A 52 -3.87 -14.02 -1.91
C GLN A 52 -2.92 -13.67 -0.75
N ALA A 53 -2.55 -12.40 -0.63
CA ALA A 53 -1.70 -11.92 0.46
C ALA A 53 -2.37 -12.01 1.84
N VAL A 54 -3.65 -11.64 1.94
CA VAL A 54 -4.42 -11.82 3.19
C VAL A 54 -4.49 -13.29 3.56
N GLN A 55 -4.77 -14.19 2.61
CA GLN A 55 -4.81 -15.64 2.86
C GLN A 55 -3.46 -16.17 3.35
N LEU A 56 -2.36 -15.75 2.72
CA LEU A 56 -1.01 -16.15 3.14
C LEU A 56 -0.69 -15.68 4.55
N ALA A 57 -0.90 -14.39 4.83
CA ALA A 57 -0.63 -13.81 6.14
C ALA A 57 -1.50 -14.46 7.23
N MET A 58 -2.79 -14.68 6.98
CA MET A 58 -3.69 -15.35 7.93
C MET A 58 -3.23 -16.77 8.26
N ASP A 59 -2.84 -17.56 7.24
CA ASP A 59 -2.40 -18.92 7.47
C ASP A 59 -1.09 -18.97 8.28
N GLU A 60 -0.15 -18.08 8.02
CA GLU A 60 1.08 -17.96 8.81
C GLU A 60 0.79 -17.53 10.25
N ILE A 61 -0.03 -16.51 10.45
CA ILE A 61 -0.40 -16.01 11.78
C ILE A 61 -1.18 -17.08 12.55
N ASN A 62 -2.15 -17.72 11.93
CA ASN A 62 -2.95 -18.77 12.55
C ASN A 62 -2.14 -20.03 12.86
N GLY A 63 -1.14 -20.35 12.01
CA GLY A 63 -0.19 -21.44 12.26
C GLY A 63 0.74 -21.16 13.45
N GLN A 64 0.94 -19.89 13.83
CA GLN A 64 1.72 -19.45 14.97
C GLN A 64 0.86 -19.23 16.24
N GLY A 65 -0.43 -19.59 16.23
CA GLY A 65 -1.33 -19.44 17.37
C GLY A 65 -2.27 -18.24 17.32
N GLY A 66 -2.31 -17.52 16.20
CA GLY A 66 -3.17 -16.35 15.99
C GLY A 66 -2.62 -15.06 16.59
N ILE A 67 -3.48 -14.07 16.78
CA ILE A 67 -3.15 -12.79 17.45
C ILE A 67 -3.81 -12.82 18.84
N LEU A 68 -3.04 -12.63 19.89
CA LEU A 68 -3.49 -12.76 21.28
C LEU A 68 -4.20 -14.10 21.56
N GLY A 69 -3.77 -15.19 20.89
CA GLY A 69 -4.37 -16.51 21.02
C GLY A 69 -5.69 -16.69 20.24
N ARG A 70 -6.13 -15.71 19.47
CA ARG A 70 -7.34 -15.73 18.64
C ARG A 70 -6.98 -15.95 17.18
N LYS A 71 -7.74 -16.82 16.48
CA LYS A 71 -7.60 -16.98 15.02
C LYS A 71 -8.00 -15.71 14.28
N VAL A 72 -7.39 -15.48 13.13
CA VAL A 72 -7.77 -14.41 12.20
C VAL A 72 -8.60 -15.03 11.08
N GLU A 73 -9.72 -14.40 10.74
CA GLU A 73 -10.62 -14.76 9.64
C GLU A 73 -10.88 -13.55 8.76
N ALA A 74 -11.13 -13.75 7.45
CA ALA A 74 -11.43 -12.66 6.53
C ALA A 74 -12.69 -12.90 5.73
N ILE A 75 -13.44 -11.83 5.50
CA ILE A 75 -14.58 -11.76 4.59
C ILE A 75 -14.17 -10.88 3.42
N PHE A 76 -14.22 -11.42 2.20
CA PHE A 76 -13.81 -10.73 0.99
C PHE A 76 -15.01 -10.15 0.23
N ALA A 77 -14.87 -8.96 -0.33
CA ALA A 77 -15.88 -8.32 -1.15
C ALA A 77 -15.26 -7.52 -2.30
N ASP A 78 -15.92 -7.54 -3.45
CA ASP A 78 -15.55 -6.84 -4.68
C ASP A 78 -16.30 -5.51 -4.80
N ASP A 79 -15.57 -4.39 -4.80
CA ASP A 79 -16.15 -3.07 -5.00
C ASP A 79 -16.38 -2.70 -6.49
N GLU A 80 -15.88 -3.52 -7.42
CA GLU A 80 -16.00 -3.29 -8.88
C GLU A 80 -15.52 -1.90 -9.34
N LEU A 81 -14.60 -1.26 -8.62
CA LEU A 81 -14.20 0.15 -8.79
C LEU A 81 -15.35 1.15 -8.63
N LYS A 82 -16.47 0.76 -8.01
CA LYS A 82 -17.64 1.61 -7.81
C LYS A 82 -17.64 2.21 -6.41
N VAL A 83 -17.63 3.53 -6.34
CA VAL A 83 -17.63 4.29 -5.09
C VAL A 83 -18.79 3.88 -4.16
N ASP A 84 -20.02 3.86 -4.71
CA ASP A 84 -21.22 3.53 -3.95
C ASP A 84 -21.18 2.11 -3.41
N LYS A 85 -20.62 1.16 -4.18
CA LYS A 85 -20.50 -0.23 -3.77
C LYS A 85 -19.48 -0.38 -2.64
N GLY A 86 -18.33 0.30 -2.72
CA GLY A 86 -17.35 0.33 -1.63
C GLY A 86 -17.94 0.84 -0.32
N VAL A 87 -18.75 1.92 -0.38
CA VAL A 87 -19.48 2.46 0.79
C VAL A 87 -20.49 1.44 1.34
N GLN A 88 -21.27 0.77 0.48
CA GLN A 88 -22.23 -0.24 0.89
C GLN A 88 -21.57 -1.45 1.55
N ILE A 89 -20.47 -1.96 0.97
CA ILE A 89 -19.67 -3.05 1.53
C ILE A 89 -19.13 -2.66 2.90
N THR A 90 -18.59 -1.44 3.05
CA THR A 90 -18.07 -0.95 4.33
C THR A 90 -19.15 -0.94 5.41
N LYS A 91 -20.34 -0.45 5.09
CA LYS A 91 -21.48 -0.47 6.01
C LYS A 91 -21.85 -1.90 6.40
N LYS A 92 -21.98 -2.80 5.42
CA LYS A 92 -22.29 -4.22 5.64
C LYS A 92 -21.25 -4.89 6.54
N PHE A 93 -19.96 -4.73 6.28
CA PHE A 93 -18.89 -5.26 7.12
C PHE A 93 -19.04 -4.86 8.58
N ILE A 94 -19.40 -3.59 8.85
CA ILE A 94 -19.53 -3.07 10.20
C ILE A 94 -20.83 -3.51 10.87
N THR A 95 -21.96 -3.39 10.16
CA THR A 95 -23.30 -3.53 10.77
C THR A 95 -23.81 -4.98 10.78
N GLU A 96 -23.47 -5.78 9.77
CA GLU A 96 -23.97 -7.14 9.60
C GLU A 96 -22.88 -8.18 9.93
N ASP A 97 -21.73 -8.10 9.28
CA ASP A 97 -20.65 -9.09 9.41
C ASP A 97 -19.85 -8.90 10.71
N LYS A 98 -19.96 -7.71 11.36
CA LYS A 98 -19.31 -7.38 12.62
C LYS A 98 -17.79 -7.58 12.57
N VAL A 99 -17.14 -7.07 11.51
CA VAL A 99 -15.69 -7.13 11.40
C VAL A 99 -15.00 -6.24 12.43
N ASP A 100 -13.83 -6.66 12.88
CA ASP A 100 -13.01 -5.87 13.82
C ASP A 100 -12.25 -4.76 13.08
N PHE A 101 -11.66 -5.10 11.90
CA PHE A 101 -10.84 -4.20 11.10
C PHE A 101 -11.20 -4.34 9.62
N ILE A 102 -10.89 -3.30 8.83
CA ILE A 102 -11.12 -3.27 7.37
C ILE A 102 -9.79 -3.08 6.65
N ILE A 103 -9.56 -3.82 5.57
CA ILE A 103 -8.39 -3.72 4.68
C ILE A 103 -8.85 -3.40 3.27
N GLY A 104 -8.13 -2.51 2.60
CA GLY A 104 -8.43 -2.06 1.23
C GLY A 104 -8.68 -0.55 1.23
N PRO A 105 -9.39 -0.01 0.22
CA PRO A 105 -9.66 -0.57 -1.10
C PRO A 105 -8.48 -0.38 -2.08
N THR A 106 -8.66 -0.77 -3.34
CA THR A 106 -7.66 -0.51 -4.40
C THR A 106 -7.72 0.95 -4.88
N SER A 107 -8.91 1.47 -5.14
CA SER A 107 -9.11 2.81 -5.69
C SER A 107 -9.07 3.92 -4.64
N SER A 108 -8.30 4.98 -4.91
CA SER A 108 -8.28 6.19 -4.08
C SER A 108 -9.66 6.87 -3.99
N GLY A 109 -10.43 6.84 -5.08
CA GLY A 109 -11.80 7.39 -5.07
C GLY A 109 -12.74 6.62 -4.14
N VAL A 110 -12.63 5.29 -4.11
CA VAL A 110 -13.40 4.44 -3.19
C VAL A 110 -12.95 4.68 -1.75
N ALA A 111 -11.62 4.73 -1.49
CA ALA A 111 -11.07 4.99 -0.15
C ALA A 111 -11.59 6.31 0.43
N LEU A 112 -11.56 7.37 -0.36
CA LEU A 112 -12.07 8.69 0.04
C LEU A 112 -13.55 8.65 0.42
N ALA A 113 -14.37 7.86 -0.26
CA ALA A 113 -15.79 7.75 0.05
C ALA A 113 -16.09 6.84 1.27
N MET A 114 -15.24 5.86 1.54
CA MET A 114 -15.37 5.00 2.71
C MET A 114 -15.05 5.74 4.03
N THR A 115 -14.28 6.83 3.96
CA THR A 115 -13.75 7.57 5.11
C THR A 115 -14.83 7.99 6.10
N ASP A 116 -15.90 8.60 5.63
CA ASP A 116 -16.99 9.09 6.50
C ASP A 116 -17.68 7.95 7.27
N VAL A 117 -17.79 6.79 6.63
CA VAL A 117 -18.42 5.61 7.26
C VAL A 117 -17.53 5.06 8.37
N VAL A 118 -16.23 4.89 8.11
CA VAL A 118 -15.31 4.32 9.12
C VAL A 118 -15.11 5.27 10.30
N GLU A 119 -15.12 6.58 10.06
CA GLU A 119 -15.04 7.60 11.11
C GLU A 119 -16.30 7.59 12.00
N GLN A 120 -17.48 7.67 11.39
CA GLN A 120 -18.76 7.63 12.14
C GLN A 120 -18.93 6.36 12.95
N GLN A 121 -18.45 5.23 12.43
CA GLN A 121 -18.56 3.92 13.06
C GLN A 121 -17.35 3.55 13.92
N ARG A 122 -16.34 4.44 14.02
CA ARG A 122 -15.10 4.25 14.78
C ARG A 122 -14.42 2.91 14.45
N LYS A 123 -14.20 2.64 13.15
CA LYS A 123 -13.55 1.41 12.65
C LYS A 123 -12.25 1.74 11.96
N ILE A 124 -11.19 0.96 12.25
CA ILE A 124 -9.91 1.11 11.56
C ILE A 124 -10.04 0.58 10.13
N LEU A 125 -9.61 1.42 9.18
CA LEU A 125 -9.38 1.06 7.78
C LEU A 125 -7.88 1.14 7.49
N VAL A 126 -7.30 0.04 7.03
CA VAL A 126 -5.91 -0.04 6.60
C VAL A 126 -5.85 0.03 5.07
N LEU A 127 -5.27 1.10 4.55
CA LEU A 127 -5.01 1.27 3.13
C LEU A 127 -3.77 0.46 2.76
N THR A 128 -3.94 -0.49 1.85
CA THR A 128 -2.86 -1.37 1.38
C THR A 128 -2.65 -1.32 -0.13
N GLN A 129 -3.54 -0.65 -0.87
CA GLN A 129 -3.42 -0.48 -2.32
C GLN A 129 -3.78 0.93 -2.77
N SER A 130 -4.68 1.61 -2.06
CA SER A 130 -5.08 2.99 -2.36
C SER A 130 -3.99 3.97 -1.99
N ALA A 131 -3.44 4.65 -2.98
CA ALA A 131 -2.27 5.52 -2.81
C ALA A 131 -2.61 7.01 -2.57
N THR A 132 -3.87 7.36 -2.27
CA THR A 132 -4.20 8.76 -1.98
C THR A 132 -3.43 9.28 -0.76
N ASN A 133 -2.77 10.41 -0.90
CA ASN A 133 -2.15 11.09 0.23
C ASN A 133 -3.16 11.95 1.02
N SER A 134 -4.32 12.26 0.44
CA SER A 134 -5.31 13.11 1.09
C SER A 134 -5.76 12.60 2.46
N LEU A 135 -5.87 11.27 2.64
CA LEU A 135 -6.37 10.65 3.87
C LEU A 135 -5.36 10.61 5.01
N THR A 136 -4.08 10.80 4.72
CA THR A 136 -3.00 10.90 5.71
C THR A 136 -2.49 12.33 5.86
N ASP A 137 -2.84 13.24 4.96
CA ASP A 137 -2.45 14.67 5.04
C ASP A 137 -3.64 15.63 5.19
N ALA A 138 -4.19 16.17 4.10
CA ALA A 138 -5.19 17.24 4.13
C ALA A 138 -6.52 16.84 4.79
N LYS A 139 -6.96 15.61 4.55
CA LYS A 139 -8.19 15.02 5.09
C LYS A 139 -7.88 13.95 6.13
N PHE A 140 -6.82 14.17 6.91
CA PHE A 140 -6.42 13.20 7.92
C PHE A 140 -7.60 12.73 8.76
N ASN A 141 -7.74 11.42 8.82
CA ASN A 141 -8.75 10.75 9.62
C ASN A 141 -8.05 9.74 10.53
N ARG A 142 -8.24 9.88 11.82
CA ARG A 142 -7.60 9.09 12.87
C ARG A 142 -7.85 7.57 12.76
N TYR A 143 -8.91 7.18 12.05
CA TYR A 143 -9.25 5.76 11.83
C TYR A 143 -8.61 5.16 10.59
N ILE A 144 -7.84 5.95 9.84
CA ILE A 144 -7.15 5.52 8.61
C ILE A 144 -5.68 5.30 8.88
N PHE A 145 -5.15 4.15 8.45
CA PHE A 145 -3.73 3.84 8.45
C PHE A 145 -3.29 3.46 7.05
N SER A 146 -2.21 4.04 6.56
CA SER A 146 -1.66 3.74 5.23
C SER A 146 -0.34 2.98 5.38
N THR A 147 -0.32 1.71 4.97
CA THR A 147 0.87 0.84 5.06
C THR A 147 1.67 0.79 3.76
N LEU A 148 1.37 1.68 2.81
CA LEU A 148 2.07 1.83 1.54
C LEU A 148 2.54 3.28 1.33
N SER A 149 3.61 3.45 0.55
CA SER A 149 4.00 4.79 0.08
C SER A 149 2.91 5.38 -0.82
N ASN A 150 2.52 6.61 -0.52
CA ASN A 150 1.41 7.27 -1.22
C ASN A 150 1.85 7.93 -2.54
N ALA A 151 0.88 8.45 -3.29
CA ALA A 151 1.12 9.09 -4.59
C ALA A 151 2.13 10.26 -4.50
N MET A 152 2.09 11.04 -3.42
CA MET A 152 3.03 12.15 -3.22
C MET A 152 4.46 11.64 -3.01
N MET A 153 4.67 10.61 -2.17
CA MET A 153 5.99 10.05 -1.91
C MET A 153 6.63 9.51 -3.19
N HIS A 154 5.90 8.70 -3.97
CA HIS A 154 6.34 8.20 -5.27
C HIS A 154 6.69 9.31 -6.24
N SER A 155 5.86 10.34 -6.29
CA SER A 155 6.02 11.45 -7.22
C SER A 155 7.15 12.38 -6.83
N ARG A 156 7.35 12.66 -5.53
CA ARG A 156 8.52 13.39 -5.05
C ARG A 156 9.82 12.63 -5.35
N ALA A 157 9.84 11.31 -5.10
CA ALA A 157 10.99 10.46 -5.44
C ALA A 157 11.32 10.54 -6.95
N GLY A 158 10.30 10.44 -7.81
CA GLY A 158 10.47 10.62 -9.24
C GLY A 158 10.99 12.02 -9.61
N ALA A 159 10.53 13.07 -8.92
CA ALA A 159 11.01 14.43 -9.15
C ALA A 159 12.50 14.58 -8.80
N TYR A 160 12.97 14.03 -7.68
CA TYR A 160 14.40 14.00 -7.34
C TYR A 160 15.24 13.29 -8.42
N LEU A 161 14.80 12.12 -8.86
CA LEU A 161 15.47 11.40 -9.94
C LEU A 161 15.50 12.23 -11.24
N MET A 162 14.36 12.78 -11.64
CA MET A 162 14.21 13.51 -12.91
C MET A 162 14.91 14.89 -12.88
N ALA A 163 15.08 15.51 -11.72
CA ALA A 163 15.82 16.75 -11.58
C ALA A 163 17.30 16.61 -12.02
N SER A 164 17.88 15.42 -11.90
CA SER A 164 19.25 15.12 -12.39
C SER A 164 19.34 14.91 -13.90
N LYS A 165 18.20 14.86 -14.61
CA LYS A 165 18.14 14.59 -16.06
C LYS A 165 18.06 15.89 -16.86
N PRO A 166 18.44 15.91 -18.13
CA PRO A 166 18.53 17.16 -18.92
C PRO A 166 17.18 17.70 -19.42
N TYR A 167 16.06 16.99 -19.13
CA TYR A 167 14.74 17.29 -19.71
C TYR A 167 14.15 18.57 -19.10
N LYS A 168 13.69 19.47 -19.97
CA LYS A 168 13.09 20.76 -19.60
C LYS A 168 11.59 20.82 -19.90
N ARG A 169 11.16 20.24 -21.04
CA ARG A 169 9.78 20.28 -21.50
C ARG A 169 9.02 19.06 -21.04
N TRP A 170 8.12 19.25 -20.07
CA TRP A 170 7.38 18.18 -19.41
C TRP A 170 5.90 18.21 -19.76
N MET A 171 5.32 17.04 -19.90
CA MET A 171 3.87 16.83 -20.09
C MET A 171 3.38 15.73 -19.15
N CYS A 172 2.08 15.76 -18.82
CA CYS A 172 1.43 14.68 -18.10
C CYS A 172 0.39 13.98 -18.97
N ILE A 173 0.31 12.64 -18.81
CA ILE A 173 -0.87 11.85 -19.16
C ILE A 173 -1.19 10.90 -17.99
N GLY A 174 -2.35 11.09 -17.35
CA GLY A 174 -2.75 10.31 -16.16
C GLY A 174 -4.25 10.12 -16.06
N PRO A 175 -4.72 9.16 -15.24
CA PRO A 175 -6.14 8.92 -15.10
C PRO A 175 -6.83 10.10 -14.41
N GLY A 176 -7.98 10.53 -14.95
CA GLY A 176 -8.71 11.72 -14.52
C GLY A 176 -9.46 11.55 -13.19
N TYR A 177 -8.74 11.19 -12.12
CA TYR A 177 -9.30 11.10 -10.75
C TYR A 177 -8.22 11.41 -9.69
N SER A 178 -8.58 11.33 -8.40
CA SER A 178 -7.74 11.78 -7.27
C SER A 178 -6.27 11.33 -7.36
N TYR A 179 -6.02 10.04 -7.58
CA TYR A 179 -4.65 9.51 -7.69
C TYR A 179 -3.84 10.19 -8.81
N GLY A 180 -4.42 10.30 -10.02
CA GLY A 180 -3.72 10.91 -11.15
C GLY A 180 -3.35 12.37 -10.89
N TYR A 181 -4.30 13.14 -10.34
CA TYR A 181 -4.07 14.54 -9.99
C TYR A 181 -3.06 14.71 -8.85
N GLU A 182 -3.17 13.90 -7.80
CA GLU A 182 -2.24 13.92 -6.67
C GLU A 182 -0.81 13.58 -7.10
N SER A 183 -0.65 12.55 -7.94
CA SER A 183 0.64 12.15 -8.48
C SER A 183 1.26 13.27 -9.32
N TRP A 184 0.53 13.77 -10.31
CA TRP A 184 1.06 14.83 -11.17
C TRP A 184 1.41 16.11 -10.41
N ASN A 185 0.52 16.60 -9.56
CA ASN A 185 0.78 17.83 -8.82
C ASN A 185 1.99 17.69 -7.90
N SER A 186 2.12 16.56 -7.20
CA SER A 186 3.26 16.31 -6.32
C SER A 186 4.58 16.23 -7.09
N PHE A 187 4.58 15.59 -8.26
CA PHE A 187 5.75 15.55 -9.15
C PHE A 187 6.10 16.93 -9.69
N LYS A 188 5.13 17.61 -10.31
CA LYS A 188 5.29 18.91 -10.92
C LYS A 188 5.81 19.96 -9.95
N ASP A 189 5.20 20.04 -8.76
CA ASP A 189 5.53 21.03 -7.76
C ASP A 189 6.95 20.80 -7.22
N LYS A 190 7.31 19.55 -6.90
CA LYS A 190 8.67 19.21 -6.44
C LYS A 190 9.70 19.39 -7.56
N LEU A 191 9.39 18.99 -8.78
CA LEU A 191 10.33 19.18 -9.90
C LEU A 191 10.57 20.67 -10.20
N LYS A 192 9.54 21.52 -10.14
CA LYS A 192 9.69 22.97 -10.29
C LYS A 192 10.52 23.60 -9.17
N GLU A 193 10.38 23.10 -7.94
CA GLU A 193 11.21 23.53 -6.81
C GLU A 193 12.69 23.22 -7.06
N LEU A 194 13.00 22.00 -7.54
CA LEU A 194 14.37 21.54 -7.81
C LEU A 194 14.94 22.12 -9.12
N ARG A 195 14.09 22.35 -10.11
CA ARG A 195 14.42 22.78 -11.46
C ARG A 195 13.45 23.88 -11.92
N PRO A 196 13.69 25.14 -11.52
CA PRO A 196 12.83 26.28 -11.91
C PRO A 196 12.81 26.55 -13.42
N ASP A 197 13.76 25.98 -14.18
CA ASP A 197 13.90 26.15 -15.62
C ASP A 197 13.03 25.21 -16.46
N ILE A 198 12.19 24.37 -15.85
CA ILE A 198 11.30 23.48 -16.60
C ILE A 198 10.04 24.19 -17.09
N GLU A 199 9.54 23.72 -18.24
CA GLU A 199 8.30 24.13 -18.88
C GLU A 199 7.28 22.99 -18.87
N ILE A 200 6.05 23.26 -18.44
CA ILE A 200 4.92 22.33 -18.57
C ILE A 200 4.17 22.63 -19.86
N VAL A 201 4.21 21.68 -20.81
CA VAL A 201 3.65 21.89 -22.15
C VAL A 201 2.27 21.26 -22.33
N GLY A 202 1.76 20.55 -21.34
CA GLY A 202 0.39 20.00 -21.38
C GLY A 202 0.08 19.02 -20.27
N GLU A 203 -1.21 18.82 -20.05
CA GLU A 203 -1.76 17.85 -19.11
C GLU A 203 -2.95 17.15 -19.78
N LEU A 204 -2.96 15.82 -19.79
CA LEU A 204 -3.99 14.99 -20.42
C LEU A 204 -4.60 14.06 -19.37
N TRP A 205 -5.93 14.03 -19.35
CA TRP A 205 -6.70 13.33 -18.31
C TRP A 205 -7.72 12.37 -18.92
N PRO A 206 -7.28 11.22 -19.51
CA PRO A 206 -8.20 10.15 -19.90
C PRO A 206 -8.99 9.66 -18.68
N LYS A 207 -10.21 9.16 -18.94
CA LYS A 207 -10.99 8.51 -17.88
C LYS A 207 -10.32 7.19 -17.48
N LEU A 208 -10.56 6.75 -16.25
CA LEU A 208 -10.11 5.43 -15.80
C LEU A 208 -10.77 4.34 -16.67
N THR A 209 -9.99 3.34 -17.07
CA THR A 209 -10.33 2.27 -18.03
C THR A 209 -10.59 2.77 -19.47
N GLU A 210 -9.86 3.80 -19.88
CA GLU A 210 -9.93 4.32 -21.25
C GLU A 210 -9.53 3.23 -22.27
N PRO A 211 -10.36 2.91 -23.26
CA PRO A 211 -10.03 1.88 -24.23
C PRO A 211 -9.19 2.40 -25.40
N ASP A 212 -9.22 3.71 -25.69
CA ASP A 212 -8.56 4.30 -26.86
C ASP A 212 -7.77 5.56 -26.49
N TYR A 213 -6.46 5.43 -26.58
CA TYR A 213 -5.49 6.50 -26.30
C TYR A 213 -5.02 7.24 -27.55
N THR A 214 -5.53 6.92 -28.76
CA THR A 214 -5.04 7.46 -30.04
C THR A 214 -5.03 8.99 -30.05
N SER A 215 -6.11 9.62 -29.64
CA SER A 215 -6.20 11.10 -29.61
C SER A 215 -5.27 11.74 -28.57
N PHE A 216 -5.03 11.06 -27.45
CA PHE A 216 -4.10 11.53 -26.43
C PHE A 216 -2.65 11.42 -26.89
N ILE A 217 -2.29 10.30 -27.55
CA ILE A 217 -0.96 10.09 -28.12
C ILE A 217 -0.65 11.14 -29.18
N GLN A 218 -1.63 11.46 -30.05
CA GLN A 218 -1.48 12.52 -31.06
C GLN A 218 -1.17 13.87 -30.41
N LYS A 219 -1.87 14.24 -29.34
CA LYS A 219 -1.60 15.48 -28.58
C LYS A 219 -0.21 15.51 -27.96
N ILE A 220 0.31 14.35 -27.48
CA ILE A 220 1.68 14.25 -26.97
C ILE A 220 2.68 14.53 -28.09
N ILE A 221 2.47 13.93 -29.28
CA ILE A 221 3.34 14.12 -30.46
C ILE A 221 3.35 15.60 -30.89
N GLU A 222 2.20 16.24 -30.93
CA GLU A 222 2.04 17.65 -31.31
C GLU A 222 2.69 18.63 -30.31
N ALA A 223 2.59 18.34 -29.01
CA ALA A 223 3.18 19.17 -27.94
C ALA A 223 4.69 19.09 -27.88
N LYS A 224 5.31 18.03 -28.45
CA LYS A 224 6.76 17.79 -28.50
C LYS A 224 7.42 17.93 -27.11
N PRO A 225 6.95 17.23 -26.05
CA PRO A 225 7.63 17.21 -24.79
C PRO A 225 8.98 16.47 -24.91
N GLU A 226 9.95 16.79 -24.07
CA GLU A 226 11.17 16.00 -23.91
C GLU A 226 10.94 14.81 -23.01
N ALA A 227 10.05 14.98 -22.00
CA ALA A 227 9.67 13.92 -21.09
C ALA A 227 8.18 13.98 -20.70
N VAL A 228 7.62 12.82 -20.40
CA VAL A 228 6.23 12.64 -19.96
C VAL A 228 6.19 11.93 -18.62
N TRP A 229 5.52 12.55 -17.67
CA TRP A 229 5.09 11.89 -16.43
C TRP A 229 3.77 11.19 -16.67
N SER A 230 3.71 9.88 -16.40
CA SER A 230 2.49 9.10 -16.66
C SER A 230 2.09 8.26 -15.45
N PRO A 231 1.18 8.74 -14.60
CA PRO A 231 0.59 7.93 -13.53
C PRO A 231 -0.52 6.97 -14.03
N LEU A 232 -0.50 6.58 -15.29
CA LEU A 232 -1.31 5.47 -15.79
C LEU A 232 -0.81 4.17 -15.13
N TRP A 233 -1.74 3.30 -14.74
CA TRP A 233 -1.44 2.06 -14.03
C TRP A 233 -2.23 0.87 -14.58
N GLY A 234 -1.75 -0.35 -14.33
CA GLY A 234 -2.41 -1.58 -14.74
C GLY A 234 -2.73 -1.61 -16.24
N MET A 235 -3.92 -2.04 -16.57
CA MET A 235 -4.35 -2.18 -17.98
C MET A 235 -4.47 -0.86 -18.73
N ASP A 236 -4.59 0.28 -18.05
CA ASP A 236 -4.55 1.59 -18.71
C ASP A 236 -3.14 1.90 -19.20
N ALA A 237 -2.11 1.64 -18.41
CA ALA A 237 -0.72 1.76 -18.83
C ALA A 237 -0.39 0.77 -19.97
N VAL A 238 -0.83 -0.48 -19.86
CA VAL A 238 -0.66 -1.50 -20.91
C VAL A 238 -1.31 -1.06 -22.24
N THR A 239 -2.54 -0.57 -22.18
CA THR A 239 -3.28 -0.12 -23.37
C THR A 239 -2.59 1.08 -24.02
N PHE A 240 -2.21 2.08 -23.22
CA PHE A 240 -1.47 3.25 -23.69
C PHE A 240 -0.15 2.85 -24.37
N ILE A 241 0.67 2.05 -23.69
CA ILE A 241 1.98 1.64 -24.22
C ILE A 241 1.82 0.87 -25.54
N LYS A 242 0.91 -0.11 -25.61
CA LYS A 242 0.66 -0.89 -26.83
C LYS A 242 0.20 -0.03 -28.01
N GLN A 243 -0.64 0.98 -27.76
CA GLN A 243 -1.10 1.89 -28.80
C GLN A 243 -0.03 2.91 -29.20
N ALA A 244 0.87 3.27 -28.31
CA ALA A 244 1.94 4.24 -28.55
C ALA A 244 3.18 3.63 -29.24
N LEU A 245 3.46 2.33 -29.01
CA LEU A 245 4.63 1.63 -29.55
C LEU A 245 4.79 1.77 -31.08
N PRO A 246 3.75 1.51 -31.92
CA PRO A 246 3.89 1.59 -33.37
C PRO A 246 4.26 2.98 -33.90
N LEU A 247 4.08 4.01 -33.06
CA LEU A 247 4.37 5.41 -33.41
C LEU A 247 5.80 5.83 -33.04
N GLY A 248 6.58 4.94 -32.40
CA GLY A 248 7.97 5.16 -32.05
C GLY A 248 8.20 6.32 -31.07
N ILE A 249 7.19 6.63 -30.23
CA ILE A 249 7.31 7.78 -29.33
C ILE A 249 8.30 7.57 -28.19
N PHE A 250 8.50 6.32 -27.76
CA PHE A 250 9.42 5.96 -26.68
C PHE A 250 10.90 6.12 -27.08
N ASP A 251 11.20 6.18 -28.36
CA ASP A 251 12.55 6.47 -28.87
C ASP A 251 12.90 7.95 -28.82
N LYS A 252 11.87 8.82 -28.87
CA LYS A 252 12.01 10.28 -29.00
C LYS A 252 11.68 11.02 -27.72
N ILE A 253 10.79 10.50 -26.93
CA ILE A 253 10.26 11.12 -25.70
C ILE A 253 10.56 10.17 -24.54
N LYS A 254 11.07 10.69 -23.44
CA LYS A 254 11.28 9.91 -22.23
C LYS A 254 10.02 9.81 -21.41
N PHE A 255 9.74 8.63 -20.89
CA PHE A 255 8.58 8.39 -20.05
C PHE A 255 9.01 8.00 -18.63
N ALA A 256 8.25 8.48 -17.65
CA ALA A 256 8.36 8.12 -16.25
C ALA A 256 6.99 7.69 -15.72
N PHE A 257 6.89 6.40 -15.33
CA PHE A 257 5.65 5.82 -14.79
C PHE A 257 5.88 5.46 -13.32
N PRO A 258 5.24 6.16 -12.36
CA PRO A 258 5.41 5.87 -10.93
C PRO A 258 4.92 4.47 -10.49
N ASP A 259 4.02 3.85 -11.24
CA ASP A 259 3.56 2.47 -11.02
C ASP A 259 3.89 1.55 -12.21
N GLY A 260 4.83 1.95 -13.06
CA GLY A 260 5.16 1.22 -14.29
C GLY A 260 5.87 -0.10 -14.09
N ALA A 261 6.43 -0.36 -12.91
CA ALA A 261 7.08 -1.61 -12.58
C ALA A 261 6.16 -2.63 -11.86
N ALA A 262 4.87 -2.33 -11.73
CA ALA A 262 3.87 -3.29 -11.28
C ALA A 262 3.81 -4.50 -12.24
N LEU A 263 3.75 -5.72 -11.71
CA LEU A 263 3.69 -6.95 -12.52
C LEU A 263 2.41 -7.01 -13.37
N GLU A 264 1.33 -6.40 -12.90
CA GLU A 264 0.08 -6.21 -13.67
C GLU A 264 0.27 -5.32 -14.93
N THR A 265 1.38 -4.60 -15.03
CA THR A 265 1.79 -3.85 -16.22
C THR A 265 2.86 -4.60 -17.01
N LEU A 266 3.91 -5.11 -16.34
CA LEU A 266 5.07 -5.69 -17.00
C LEU A 266 4.77 -7.04 -17.67
N ILE A 267 3.99 -7.91 -17.01
CA ILE A 267 3.68 -9.25 -17.53
C ILE A 267 2.85 -9.18 -18.82
N PRO A 268 1.73 -8.42 -18.90
CA PRO A 268 0.95 -8.31 -20.13
C PRO A 268 1.67 -7.63 -21.30
N LEU A 269 2.68 -6.79 -21.02
CA LEU A 269 3.54 -6.20 -22.03
C LEU A 269 4.63 -7.16 -22.49
N GLY A 270 5.17 -7.98 -21.59
CA GLY A 270 6.23 -8.91 -21.92
C GLY A 270 7.42 -8.20 -22.61
N LYS A 271 7.75 -8.64 -23.84
CA LYS A 271 8.80 -8.03 -24.67
C LYS A 271 8.41 -6.68 -25.30
N ASP A 272 7.12 -6.35 -25.27
CA ASP A 272 6.62 -5.08 -25.80
C ASP A 272 6.81 -3.92 -24.82
N MET A 273 7.26 -4.17 -23.59
CA MET A 273 7.66 -3.09 -22.68
C MET A 273 8.93 -2.42 -23.22
N PRO A 274 8.90 -1.12 -23.57
CA PRO A 274 10.10 -0.44 -24.06
C PRO A 274 11.22 -0.48 -23.03
N ASN A 275 12.47 -0.68 -23.47
CA ASN A 275 13.63 -0.59 -22.60
C ASN A 275 13.99 0.87 -22.27
N GLY A 276 14.52 1.12 -21.07
CA GLY A 276 14.99 2.45 -20.67
C GLY A 276 13.86 3.43 -20.33
N VAL A 277 12.65 2.93 -20.06
CA VAL A 277 11.55 3.71 -19.47
C VAL A 277 11.81 3.81 -17.97
N PHE A 278 11.69 5.01 -17.40
CA PHE A 278 11.79 5.19 -15.96
C PHE A 278 10.52 4.69 -15.29
N VAL A 279 10.69 3.78 -14.35
CA VAL A 279 9.57 3.15 -13.64
C VAL A 279 9.86 3.01 -12.16
N ALA A 280 8.80 3.09 -11.37
CA ALA A 280 8.81 2.71 -9.97
C ALA A 280 7.65 1.77 -9.67
N THR A 281 7.69 1.18 -8.50
CA THR A 281 6.59 0.49 -7.85
C THR A 281 6.84 0.51 -6.34
N ARG A 282 5.84 0.23 -5.55
CA ARG A 282 5.93 0.20 -4.08
C ARG A 282 6.70 -1.00 -3.58
N TYR A 283 6.72 -2.08 -4.33
CA TYR A 283 7.50 -3.27 -4.06
C TYR A 283 7.85 -3.95 -5.39
N PHE A 284 9.06 -4.50 -5.45
CA PHE A 284 9.49 -5.32 -6.58
C PHE A 284 10.12 -6.62 -6.07
N PHE A 285 9.62 -7.76 -6.50
CA PHE A 285 9.95 -9.08 -5.95
C PHE A 285 11.45 -9.45 -5.97
N LEU A 286 12.28 -8.73 -6.72
CA LEU A 286 13.73 -8.90 -6.77
C LEU A 286 14.50 -7.99 -5.80
N THR A 287 13.83 -7.10 -5.07
CA THR A 287 14.47 -6.15 -4.16
C THR A 287 13.57 -5.88 -2.93
N PRO A 288 14.16 -5.78 -1.73
CA PRO A 288 15.59 -6.00 -1.42
C PRO A 288 15.97 -7.48 -1.50
N ASP A 289 17.24 -7.77 -1.74
CA ASP A 289 17.75 -9.15 -1.66
C ASP A 289 17.99 -9.55 -0.19
N SER A 290 16.90 -9.67 0.56
CA SER A 290 16.88 -10.07 1.98
C SER A 290 16.38 -11.52 2.14
N ALA A 291 16.69 -12.13 3.28
CA ALA A 291 16.17 -13.47 3.60
C ALA A 291 14.63 -13.46 3.72
N VAL A 292 14.06 -12.40 4.26
CA VAL A 292 12.61 -12.23 4.43
C VAL A 292 11.93 -12.13 3.07
N ASN A 293 12.45 -11.29 2.17
CA ASN A 293 11.89 -11.16 0.83
C ASN A 293 12.01 -12.47 0.03
N ARG A 294 13.19 -13.10 0.02
CA ARG A 294 13.36 -14.39 -0.69
C ARG A 294 12.40 -15.47 -0.18
N ARG A 295 12.16 -15.53 1.16
CA ARG A 295 11.18 -16.44 1.74
C ARG A 295 9.76 -16.11 1.26
N PHE A 296 9.36 -14.85 1.32
CA PHE A 296 8.03 -14.39 0.89
C PHE A 296 7.78 -14.74 -0.59
N VAL A 297 8.70 -14.37 -1.48
CA VAL A 297 8.61 -14.67 -2.92
C VAL A 297 8.50 -16.18 -3.15
N LYS A 298 9.33 -16.98 -2.47
CA LYS A 298 9.30 -18.44 -2.60
C LYS A 298 7.96 -19.03 -2.18
N VAL A 299 7.47 -18.68 -0.98
CA VAL A 299 6.21 -19.22 -0.44
C VAL A 299 5.02 -18.78 -1.30
N TYR A 300 5.02 -17.51 -1.74
CA TYR A 300 3.98 -16.99 -2.62
C TYR A 300 3.95 -17.75 -3.97
N GLN A 301 5.11 -17.95 -4.61
CA GLN A 301 5.21 -18.72 -5.85
C GLN A 301 4.82 -20.20 -5.69
N GLU A 302 5.23 -20.85 -4.60
CA GLU A 302 4.87 -22.24 -4.33
C GLU A 302 3.37 -22.41 -4.20
N ARG A 303 2.70 -21.43 -3.59
CA ARG A 303 1.25 -21.48 -3.32
C ARG A 303 0.40 -21.05 -4.51
N PHE A 304 0.74 -19.91 -5.11
CA PHE A 304 -0.12 -19.25 -6.11
C PHE A 304 0.39 -19.39 -7.54
N LYS A 305 1.61 -19.92 -7.76
CA LYS A 305 2.27 -20.09 -9.06
C LYS A 305 2.52 -18.77 -9.80
N GLU A 306 2.61 -17.68 -9.07
CA GLU A 306 2.81 -16.31 -9.54
C GLU A 306 3.89 -15.63 -8.71
N TYR A 307 4.54 -14.58 -9.26
CA TYR A 307 5.38 -13.69 -8.46
C TYR A 307 4.49 -12.73 -7.67
N PRO A 308 4.86 -12.39 -6.42
CA PRO A 308 4.13 -11.36 -5.69
C PRO A 308 4.35 -10.00 -6.33
N ASP A 309 3.27 -9.27 -6.58
CA ASP A 309 3.30 -7.87 -6.95
C ASP A 309 3.21 -6.97 -5.69
N TYR A 310 3.35 -5.66 -5.84
CA TYR A 310 3.28 -4.72 -4.72
C TYR A 310 1.94 -4.82 -3.95
N MET A 311 0.83 -5.08 -4.66
CA MET A 311 -0.47 -5.30 -3.99
C MET A 311 -0.43 -6.47 -3.02
N ALA A 312 0.34 -7.51 -3.36
CA ALA A 312 0.50 -8.66 -2.46
C ALA A 312 1.37 -8.28 -1.25
N GLU A 313 2.53 -7.64 -1.49
CA GLU A 313 3.43 -7.28 -0.39
C GLU A 313 2.78 -6.26 0.55
N GLU A 314 2.23 -5.19 0.03
CA GLU A 314 1.62 -4.12 0.82
C GLU A 314 0.41 -4.61 1.62
N THR A 315 -0.37 -5.54 1.05
CA THR A 315 -1.50 -6.14 1.77
C THR A 315 -1.02 -7.11 2.84
N TYR A 316 0.01 -7.91 2.55
CA TYR A 316 0.66 -8.76 3.54
C TYR A 316 1.23 -7.92 4.69
N ALA A 317 1.96 -6.86 4.38
CA ALA A 317 2.48 -5.89 5.36
C ALA A 317 1.35 -5.26 6.19
N GLY A 318 0.21 -4.94 5.58
CA GLY A 318 -0.97 -4.39 6.27
C GLY A 318 -1.61 -5.34 7.27
N VAL A 319 -1.66 -6.65 6.96
CA VAL A 319 -2.12 -7.65 7.94
C VAL A 319 -1.14 -7.78 9.11
N TYR A 320 0.16 -7.75 8.84
CA TYR A 320 1.18 -7.78 9.90
C TYR A 320 1.25 -6.47 10.70
N PHE A 321 0.95 -5.33 10.09
CA PHE A 321 0.73 -4.08 10.83
C PHE A 321 -0.40 -4.24 11.85
N LEU A 322 -1.57 -4.76 11.45
CA LEU A 322 -2.68 -5.02 12.37
C LEU A 322 -2.27 -5.98 13.49
N LYS A 323 -1.55 -7.06 13.16
CA LYS A 323 -1.01 -7.97 14.18
C LYS A 323 -0.16 -7.21 15.19
N ALA A 324 0.82 -6.45 14.74
CA ALA A 324 1.72 -5.71 15.62
C ALA A 324 0.98 -4.65 16.47
N ALA A 325 0.00 -3.95 15.88
CA ALA A 325 -0.79 -2.94 16.57
C ALA A 325 -1.71 -3.55 17.65
N ILE A 326 -2.37 -4.67 17.34
CA ILE A 326 -3.24 -5.40 18.27
C ILE A 326 -2.42 -5.99 19.42
N GLU A 327 -1.26 -6.60 19.14
CA GLU A 327 -0.37 -7.16 20.15
C GLU A 327 0.19 -6.06 21.08
N ARG A 328 0.57 -4.90 20.53
CA ARG A 328 1.01 -3.73 21.32
C ARG A 328 -0.11 -3.20 22.24
N ALA A 329 -1.36 -3.17 21.73
CA ALA A 329 -2.52 -2.72 22.49
C ALA A 329 -3.02 -3.77 23.50
N GLY A 330 -2.71 -5.05 23.31
CA GLY A 330 -3.24 -6.18 24.10
C GLY A 330 -4.75 -6.40 23.92
N THR A 331 -5.36 -5.87 22.87
CA THR A 331 -6.81 -5.91 22.63
C THR A 331 -7.15 -5.58 21.18
N THR A 332 -8.35 -5.95 20.72
CA THR A 332 -8.94 -5.53 19.43
C THR A 332 -9.82 -4.28 19.53
N ASP A 333 -9.91 -3.65 20.71
CA ASP A 333 -10.64 -2.39 20.87
C ASP A 333 -10.02 -1.28 20.01
N THR A 334 -10.83 -0.71 19.12
CA THR A 334 -10.38 0.27 18.12
C THR A 334 -9.61 1.44 18.73
N GLU A 335 -10.16 2.06 19.79
CA GLU A 335 -9.56 3.27 20.38
C GLU A 335 -8.24 2.93 21.09
N LYS A 336 -8.14 1.76 21.72
CA LYS A 336 -6.91 1.31 22.37
C LYS A 336 -5.84 0.94 21.36
N VAL A 337 -6.21 0.31 20.24
CA VAL A 337 -5.27 0.00 19.14
C VAL A 337 -4.72 1.30 18.56
N ILE A 338 -5.58 2.29 18.25
CA ILE A 338 -5.14 3.59 17.75
C ILE A 338 -4.22 4.27 18.78
N ALA A 339 -4.63 4.33 20.04
CA ALA A 339 -3.84 4.97 21.10
C ALA A 339 -2.45 4.31 21.28
N ALA A 340 -2.36 2.99 21.10
CA ALA A 340 -1.08 2.28 21.18
C ALA A 340 -0.13 2.63 20.03
N VAL A 341 -0.65 2.87 18.81
CA VAL A 341 0.13 3.31 17.65
C VAL A 341 0.50 4.80 17.76
N GLU A 342 -0.41 5.63 18.24
CA GLU A 342 -0.20 7.08 18.43
C GLU A 342 0.76 7.43 19.59
N LYS A 343 0.94 6.52 20.56
CA LYS A 343 1.84 6.73 21.68
C LYS A 343 3.30 6.86 21.25
N GLU A 344 3.73 5.96 20.38
CA GLU A 344 5.06 5.91 19.79
C GLU A 344 5.02 5.25 18.41
N PRO A 345 5.93 5.56 17.47
CA PRO A 345 5.96 4.93 16.16
C PRO A 345 5.96 3.41 16.25
N LEU A 346 5.16 2.75 15.41
CA LEU A 346 5.10 1.30 15.32
C LEU A 346 5.98 0.83 14.16
N ALA A 347 7.01 0.06 14.46
CA ALA A 347 7.86 -0.58 13.45
C ALA A 347 7.54 -2.08 13.34
N TRP A 348 7.55 -2.61 12.12
CA TRP A 348 7.41 -4.03 11.84
C TRP A 348 8.21 -4.42 10.60
N GLU A 349 8.67 -5.68 10.55
CA GLU A 349 9.44 -6.20 9.44
C GLU A 349 8.52 -6.76 8.35
N THR A 350 8.84 -6.45 7.09
CA THR A 350 8.10 -6.88 5.90
C THR A 350 9.08 -7.43 4.85
N PRO A 351 8.59 -8.06 3.77
CA PRO A 351 9.45 -8.45 2.64
C PRO A 351 10.25 -7.29 2.05
N GLU A 352 9.71 -6.08 2.03
CA GLU A 352 10.39 -4.88 1.56
C GLU A 352 11.42 -4.33 2.53
N GLY A 353 11.33 -4.71 3.81
CA GLY A 353 12.19 -4.25 4.88
C GLY A 353 11.41 -3.77 6.10
N TRP A 354 12.02 -2.93 6.91
CA TRP A 354 11.36 -2.34 8.06
C TRP A 354 10.45 -1.20 7.64
N LYS A 355 9.18 -1.30 7.98
CA LYS A 355 8.20 -0.22 7.85
C LYS A 355 7.96 0.43 9.21
N ILE A 356 7.78 1.75 9.21
CA ILE A 356 7.52 2.53 10.43
C ILE A 356 6.25 3.35 10.22
N MET A 357 5.22 3.07 11.02
CA MET A 357 3.99 3.86 11.04
C MET A 357 4.19 5.13 11.87
N ARG A 358 4.04 6.29 11.25
CA ARG A 358 4.10 7.58 11.97
C ARG A 358 2.81 7.82 12.74
N LYS A 359 2.94 8.40 13.93
CA LYS A 359 1.80 8.72 14.78
C LYS A 359 1.08 10.01 14.38
N GLU A 360 1.75 10.91 13.64
CA GLU A 360 1.26 12.23 13.29
C GLU A 360 0.24 12.23 12.16
N ASP A 361 0.32 11.23 11.28
CA ASP A 361 -0.47 11.15 10.05
C ASP A 361 -0.88 9.74 9.66
N HIS A 362 -0.50 8.73 10.45
CA HIS A 362 -0.77 7.31 10.17
C HIS A 362 -0.30 6.86 8.78
N GLN A 363 0.78 7.48 8.29
CA GLN A 363 1.45 7.13 7.06
C GLN A 363 2.72 6.32 7.35
N VAL A 364 2.91 5.23 6.63
CA VAL A 364 4.17 4.48 6.68
C VAL A 364 5.32 5.32 6.14
N VAL A 365 6.49 5.15 6.75
CA VAL A 365 7.77 5.70 6.29
C VAL A 365 8.54 4.57 5.62
N GLU A 366 8.86 4.75 4.36
CA GLU A 366 9.64 3.82 3.54
C GLU A 366 10.31 4.57 2.38
N ASP A 367 11.43 4.03 1.91
CA ASP A 367 12.13 4.52 0.73
C ASP A 367 11.34 4.17 -0.54
N VAL A 368 11.55 4.94 -1.61
CA VAL A 368 10.96 4.63 -2.91
C VAL A 368 12.04 4.33 -3.93
N VAL A 369 11.94 3.16 -4.56
CA VAL A 369 12.90 2.71 -5.57
C VAL A 369 12.41 3.03 -6.97
N TRP A 370 13.24 3.74 -7.73
CA TRP A 370 13.09 3.98 -9.17
C TRP A 370 14.15 3.20 -9.94
N GLY A 371 13.82 2.77 -11.15
CA GLY A 371 14.75 2.11 -12.05
C GLY A 371 14.36 2.33 -13.51
N GLU A 372 15.07 1.66 -14.40
CA GLU A 372 14.82 1.65 -15.82
C GLU A 372 14.39 0.25 -16.26
N THR A 373 13.40 0.16 -17.14
CA THR A 373 12.96 -1.11 -17.69
C THR A 373 14.02 -1.74 -18.56
N ALA A 374 14.18 -3.06 -18.42
CA ALA A 374 15.00 -3.87 -19.32
C ALA A 374 14.39 -5.27 -19.45
N TYR A 375 14.13 -5.72 -20.67
CA TYR A 375 13.61 -7.05 -20.91
C TYR A 375 14.52 -8.14 -20.34
N SER A 376 13.94 -9.15 -19.73
CA SER A 376 14.65 -10.30 -19.18
C SER A 376 14.08 -11.60 -19.77
N GLU A 377 14.90 -12.33 -20.50
CA GLU A 377 14.51 -13.65 -21.01
C GLU A 377 14.20 -14.64 -19.90
N LYS A 378 14.89 -14.52 -18.74
CA LYS A 378 14.65 -15.38 -17.57
C LYS A 378 13.24 -15.27 -17.04
N TYR A 379 12.66 -14.05 -17.04
CA TYR A 379 11.35 -13.79 -16.48
C TYR A 379 10.26 -13.69 -17.56
N GLY A 380 10.62 -13.48 -18.83
CA GLY A 380 9.68 -13.29 -19.95
C GLY A 380 9.02 -11.90 -19.98
N PHE A 381 9.45 -11.00 -19.13
CA PHE A 381 9.00 -9.60 -19.06
C PHE A 381 10.15 -8.68 -18.64
N ALA A 382 9.92 -7.37 -18.67
CA ALA A 382 10.93 -6.39 -18.26
C ALA A 382 11.14 -6.40 -16.74
N ILE A 383 12.39 -6.26 -16.31
CA ILE A 383 12.79 -6.05 -14.92
C ILE A 383 13.38 -4.65 -14.76
N LEU A 384 13.60 -4.23 -13.51
CA LEU A 384 14.25 -2.97 -13.19
C LEU A 384 15.77 -3.13 -13.22
N LYS A 385 16.44 -2.19 -13.90
CA LYS A 385 17.88 -1.97 -13.86
C LYS A 385 18.18 -0.55 -13.37
N ASN A 386 19.45 -0.28 -13.05
CA ASN A 386 19.91 1.04 -12.60
C ASN A 386 19.06 1.60 -11.46
N MET A 387 18.69 0.72 -10.51
CA MET A 387 17.82 1.07 -9.40
C MET A 387 18.46 2.10 -8.48
N GLN A 388 17.67 3.10 -8.06
CA GLN A 388 18.03 4.12 -7.11
C GLN A 388 16.94 4.23 -6.05
N ALA A 389 17.30 4.08 -4.78
CA ALA A 389 16.43 4.35 -3.66
C ALA A 389 16.50 5.84 -3.30
N ILE A 390 15.33 6.46 -3.20
CA ILE A 390 15.19 7.83 -2.68
C ILE A 390 14.71 7.69 -1.24
N GLN A 391 15.45 8.32 -0.35
CA GLN A 391 15.26 8.15 1.09
C GLN A 391 13.93 8.76 1.56
N ALA A 392 13.29 8.09 2.51
CA ALA A 392 11.99 8.47 3.04
C ALA A 392 11.98 9.91 3.60
N GLU A 393 13.08 10.36 4.21
CA GLU A 393 13.21 11.70 4.79
C GLU A 393 13.07 12.82 3.74
N GLU A 394 13.42 12.56 2.49
CA GLU A 394 13.32 13.54 1.40
C GLU A 394 11.92 13.62 0.80
N ILE A 395 11.16 12.52 0.87
CA ILE A 395 9.88 12.38 0.18
C ILE A 395 8.66 12.47 1.08
N CYS A 396 8.77 12.11 2.35
CA CYS A 396 7.70 12.28 3.33
C CYS A 396 7.45 13.75 3.64
N ARG A 397 6.20 14.06 4.04
CA ARG A 397 5.91 15.40 4.59
C ARG A 397 6.59 15.59 5.94
N THR A 398 7.16 16.76 6.11
CA THR A 398 7.59 17.23 7.43
C THR A 398 6.37 17.58 8.30
N PRO A 399 6.50 17.67 9.64
CA PRO A 399 5.44 18.11 10.52
C PRO A 399 4.86 19.48 10.14
N ASP A 400 5.71 20.42 9.69
CA ASP A 400 5.28 21.77 9.27
C ASP A 400 4.50 21.72 7.96
N GLU A 401 4.91 20.90 6.99
CA GLU A 401 4.14 20.67 5.77
C GLU A 401 2.76 20.07 6.06
N LEU A 402 2.66 19.10 6.98
CA LEU A 402 1.38 18.50 7.40
C LEU A 402 0.47 19.56 8.02
N LYS A 403 1.00 20.39 8.92
CA LYS A 403 0.25 21.49 9.54
C LYS A 403 -0.25 22.48 8.49
N ALA A 404 0.60 22.86 7.56
CA ALA A 404 0.26 23.82 6.49
C ALA A 404 -0.84 23.25 5.57
N VAL A 405 -0.73 22.00 5.15
CA VAL A 405 -1.71 21.35 4.26
C VAL A 405 -3.08 21.23 4.94
N ARG A 406 -3.14 20.81 6.20
CA ARG A 406 -4.37 20.72 6.99
C ARG A 406 -5.03 22.08 7.19
N SER A 407 -4.26 23.09 7.59
CA SER A 407 -4.75 24.46 7.74
C SER A 407 -5.32 25.05 6.44
N ASN A 408 -4.63 24.84 5.32
CA ASN A 408 -5.10 25.28 4.00
C ASN A 408 -6.39 24.56 3.56
N TYR A 409 -6.53 23.28 3.89
CA TYR A 409 -7.75 22.54 3.60
C TYR A 409 -8.94 23.06 4.41
N GLU A 410 -8.77 23.26 5.72
CA GLU A 410 -9.80 23.82 6.61
C GLU A 410 -10.25 25.23 6.14
N LYS A 411 -9.30 26.07 5.72
CA LYS A 411 -9.60 27.39 5.18
C LYS A 411 -10.50 27.31 3.95
N ARG A 412 -10.15 26.43 2.98
CA ARG A 412 -10.96 26.20 1.78
C ARG A 412 -12.37 25.70 2.11
N LEU A 413 -12.52 24.79 3.06
CA LEU A 413 -13.84 24.32 3.51
C LEU A 413 -14.70 25.44 4.09
N LYS A 414 -14.11 26.39 4.84
CA LYS A 414 -14.81 27.55 5.38
C LYS A 414 -15.24 28.53 4.30
N GLU A 415 -14.44 28.70 3.24
CA GLU A 415 -14.75 29.55 2.08
C GLU A 415 -15.87 28.97 1.23
N GLN A 416 -15.95 27.65 1.05
CA GLN A 416 -17.01 26.97 0.30
C GLN A 416 -18.37 26.96 1.01
N LYS A 417 -18.40 27.19 2.33
CA LYS A 417 -19.64 27.25 3.14
C LYS A 417 -20.23 28.67 3.26
N LYS A 418 -19.54 29.68 2.72
CA LYS A 418 -20.00 31.08 2.58
C LYS A 418 -20.61 31.32 1.21
#